data_7ae01b46de3d5b5044b15eaead155fba
#
_entry.id   7ae01b46de3d5b5044b15eaead155fba
#
_cell.length_a   1.000
_cell.length_b   1.000
_cell.length_c   1.000
_cell.angle_alpha   90.00
_cell.angle_beta   90.00
_cell.angle_gamma   90.00
#
_symmetry.space_group_name_H-M   'P 1'
#
loop_
_entity.id
_entity.type
_entity.pdbx_description
1 polymer ?
#
loop_
_entity_poly.entity_id
_entity_poly.type
_entity_poly.pdbx_seq_one_letter_code
_entity_poly.pdbx_strand_id
1 'polypeptide(L)'
;AVVVSACSHTPPPPDWAVNAQGGLERSVAAYLSGHTRVATLERDRALAEVASTGAPERMARAELVWCAAEVASLEFNACPAYQALATDAAVPEQAYARYLLAQSASSDAGQLPEVHRALVGAAPAAMVRDARPGSRSPCRGRAP
;
A
#
# COMPACT_ATOMS: atom_id res chain seq x y z
N ALA A 1 -5.69 41.16 -29.44
CA ALA A 1 -5.04 39.94 -28.95
C ALA A 1 -6.15 38.97 -28.58
N VAL A 2 -6.31 37.88 -29.35
CA VAL A 2 -7.28 36.81 -29.08
C VAL A 2 -6.54 35.73 -28.29
N VAL A 3 -6.90 35.55 -27.02
CA VAL A 3 -6.37 34.48 -26.18
C VAL A 3 -7.21 33.23 -26.46
N VAL A 4 -6.65 32.29 -27.23
CA VAL A 4 -7.24 30.95 -27.43
C VAL A 4 -6.92 30.12 -26.21
N SER A 5 -7.88 29.92 -25.32
CA SER A 5 -7.81 28.94 -24.24
C SER A 5 -7.88 27.55 -24.85
N ALA A 6 -6.73 26.87 -25.00
CA ALA A 6 -6.67 25.46 -25.35
C ALA A 6 -7.13 24.64 -24.15
N CYS A 7 -8.37 24.13 -24.19
CA CYS A 7 -8.81 23.07 -23.29
C CYS A 7 -8.00 21.81 -23.63
N SER A 8 -7.02 21.49 -22.79
CA SER A 8 -6.30 20.20 -22.87
C SER A 8 -7.28 19.08 -22.49
N HIS A 9 -7.81 18.39 -23.50
CA HIS A 9 -8.67 17.25 -23.33
C HIS A 9 -7.78 16.03 -23.03
N THR A 10 -7.63 15.70 -21.76
CA THR A 10 -7.01 14.42 -21.38
C THR A 10 -7.94 13.29 -21.84
N PRO A 11 -7.47 12.33 -22.65
CA PRO A 11 -8.30 11.20 -23.07
C PRO A 11 -8.84 10.44 -21.83
N PRO A 12 -10.08 9.91 -21.91
CA PRO A 12 -10.62 9.13 -20.79
C PRO A 12 -9.74 7.91 -20.52
N PRO A 13 -9.65 7.47 -19.25
CA PRO A 13 -8.90 6.26 -18.92
C PRO A 13 -9.52 5.05 -19.64
N PRO A 14 -8.72 4.05 -20.03
CA PRO A 14 -9.22 2.85 -20.67
C PRO A 14 -10.09 2.03 -19.71
N ASP A 15 -11.06 1.29 -20.26
CA ASP A 15 -12.07 0.56 -19.49
C ASP A 15 -11.45 -0.40 -18.46
N TRP A 16 -10.40 -1.13 -18.84
CA TRP A 16 -9.71 -2.02 -17.91
C TRP A 16 -9.19 -1.28 -16.66
N ALA A 17 -8.71 -0.04 -16.82
CA ALA A 17 -8.18 0.72 -15.70
C ALA A 17 -9.29 1.17 -14.73
N VAL A 18 -10.44 1.59 -15.28
CA VAL A 18 -11.64 1.94 -14.50
C VAL A 18 -12.17 0.72 -13.76
N ASN A 19 -12.29 -0.42 -14.47
CA ASN A 19 -12.78 -1.68 -13.90
C ASN A 19 -11.84 -2.20 -12.81
N ALA A 20 -10.53 -2.21 -13.06
CA ALA A 20 -9.53 -2.65 -12.10
C ALA A 20 -9.54 -1.78 -10.83
N GLN A 21 -9.51 -0.46 -11.00
CA GLN A 21 -9.54 0.46 -9.86
C GLN A 21 -10.81 0.26 -9.02
N GLY A 22 -11.98 0.28 -9.65
CA GLY A 22 -13.27 0.09 -8.95
C GLY A 22 -13.37 -1.28 -8.27
N GLY A 23 -12.83 -2.34 -8.89
CA GLY A 23 -12.76 -3.67 -8.31
C GLY A 23 -11.84 -3.72 -7.08
N LEU A 24 -10.64 -3.13 -7.15
CA LEU A 24 -9.73 -3.03 -6.01
C LEU A 24 -10.34 -2.24 -4.85
N GLU A 25 -10.97 -1.11 -5.12
CA GLU A 25 -11.64 -0.30 -4.10
C GLU A 25 -12.75 -1.09 -3.39
N ARG A 26 -13.60 -1.79 -4.14
CA ARG A 26 -14.66 -2.65 -3.56
C ARG A 26 -14.07 -3.82 -2.78
N SER A 27 -12.98 -4.44 -3.28
CA SER A 27 -12.32 -5.54 -2.59
C SER A 27 -11.76 -5.13 -1.25
N VAL A 28 -11.05 -3.99 -1.18
CA VAL A 28 -10.52 -3.42 0.06
C VAL A 28 -11.64 -3.07 1.03
N ALA A 29 -12.70 -2.39 0.56
CA ALA A 29 -13.85 -2.04 1.41
C ALA A 29 -14.53 -3.29 1.99
N ALA A 30 -14.72 -4.34 1.18
CA ALA A 30 -15.29 -5.60 1.63
C ALA A 30 -14.40 -6.32 2.64
N TYR A 31 -13.07 -6.33 2.39
CA TYR A 31 -12.09 -6.92 3.31
C TYR A 31 -12.10 -6.23 4.67
N LEU A 32 -11.99 -4.92 4.71
CA LEU A 32 -12.00 -4.13 5.94
C LEU A 32 -13.34 -4.21 6.71
N SER A 33 -14.42 -4.59 6.01
CA SER A 33 -15.74 -4.84 6.60
C SER A 33 -15.96 -6.31 7.02
N GLY A 34 -14.96 -7.17 6.87
CA GLY A 34 -15.04 -8.60 7.22
C GLY A 34 -15.78 -9.47 6.19
N HIS A 35 -16.13 -8.94 5.02
CA HIS A 35 -16.79 -9.68 3.94
C HIS A 35 -15.77 -10.39 3.04
N THR A 36 -14.98 -11.29 3.59
CA THR A 36 -13.81 -11.91 2.92
C THR A 36 -14.14 -12.55 1.57
N ARG A 37 -15.27 -13.25 1.45
CA ARG A 37 -15.70 -13.87 0.19
C ARG A 37 -15.92 -12.83 -0.92
N VAL A 38 -16.57 -11.72 -0.60
CA VAL A 38 -16.79 -10.62 -1.56
C VAL A 38 -15.47 -9.96 -1.91
N ALA A 39 -14.62 -9.72 -0.90
CA ALA A 39 -13.30 -9.15 -1.08
C ALA A 39 -12.46 -9.95 -2.08
N THR A 40 -12.38 -11.28 -1.90
CA THR A 40 -11.64 -12.17 -2.80
C THR A 40 -12.21 -12.11 -4.22
N LEU A 41 -13.53 -12.19 -4.38
CA LEU A 41 -14.17 -12.16 -5.70
C LEU A 41 -13.90 -10.85 -6.46
N GLU A 42 -14.02 -9.71 -5.79
CA GLU A 42 -13.76 -8.40 -6.40
C GLU A 42 -12.27 -8.20 -6.71
N ARG A 43 -11.37 -8.70 -5.83
CA ARG A 43 -9.93 -8.70 -6.08
C ARG A 43 -9.57 -9.53 -7.32
N ASP A 44 -10.07 -10.75 -7.42
CA ASP A 44 -9.76 -11.63 -8.55
C ASP A 44 -10.22 -11.03 -9.89
N ARG A 45 -11.40 -10.40 -9.90
CA ARG A 45 -11.90 -9.68 -11.08
C ARG A 45 -10.99 -8.50 -11.45
N ALA A 46 -10.60 -7.70 -10.47
CA ALA A 46 -9.73 -6.55 -10.70
C ALA A 46 -8.35 -6.97 -11.22
N LEU A 47 -7.76 -8.04 -10.65
CA LEU A 47 -6.48 -8.59 -11.11
C LEU A 47 -6.58 -9.17 -12.53
N ALA A 48 -7.71 -9.76 -12.91
CA ALA A 48 -7.94 -10.21 -14.29
C ALA A 48 -7.93 -9.04 -15.28
N GLU A 49 -8.54 -7.90 -14.93
CA GLU A 49 -8.48 -6.68 -15.75
C GLU A 49 -7.04 -6.17 -15.89
N VAL A 50 -6.25 -6.14 -14.81
CA VAL A 50 -4.84 -5.74 -14.86
C VAL A 50 -4.03 -6.73 -15.70
N ALA A 51 -4.25 -8.04 -15.52
CA ALA A 51 -3.54 -9.10 -16.26
C ALA A 51 -3.75 -9.00 -17.77
N SER A 52 -4.93 -8.52 -18.22
CA SER A 52 -5.22 -8.31 -19.64
C SER A 52 -4.26 -7.34 -20.32
N THR A 53 -3.55 -6.50 -19.56
CA THR A 53 -2.58 -5.54 -20.07
C THR A 53 -1.21 -6.16 -20.39
N GLY A 54 -0.91 -7.36 -19.85
CA GLY A 54 0.39 -8.00 -19.92
C GLY A 54 1.53 -7.22 -19.24
N ALA A 55 1.23 -6.27 -18.34
CA ALA A 55 2.19 -5.37 -17.72
C ALA A 55 2.44 -5.77 -16.25
N PRO A 56 3.57 -6.45 -15.93
CA PRO A 56 3.85 -6.96 -14.58
C PRO A 56 4.02 -5.84 -13.56
N GLU A 57 4.49 -4.66 -13.95
CA GLU A 57 4.59 -3.50 -13.07
C GLU A 57 3.21 -3.03 -12.57
N ARG A 58 2.17 -3.15 -13.40
CA ARG A 58 0.78 -2.83 -13.00
C ARG A 58 0.22 -3.87 -12.05
N MET A 59 0.57 -5.14 -12.30
CA MET A 59 0.19 -6.22 -11.40
C MET A 59 0.85 -6.04 -10.03
N ALA A 60 2.15 -5.71 -9.98
CA ALA A 60 2.85 -5.42 -8.73
C ALA A 60 2.17 -4.30 -7.94
N ARG A 61 1.75 -3.23 -8.62
CA ARG A 61 1.01 -2.13 -7.98
C ARG A 61 -0.35 -2.58 -7.43
N ALA A 62 -1.10 -3.40 -8.17
CA ALA A 62 -2.40 -3.92 -7.72
C ALA A 62 -2.26 -4.82 -6.49
N GLU A 63 -1.23 -5.68 -6.45
CA GLU A 63 -0.93 -6.53 -5.29
C GLU A 63 -0.49 -5.72 -4.06
N LEU A 64 0.18 -4.59 -4.24
CA LEU A 64 0.50 -3.69 -3.12
C LEU A 64 -0.73 -3.03 -2.50
N VAL A 65 -1.77 -2.74 -3.27
CA VAL A 65 -3.04 -2.22 -2.74
C VAL A 65 -3.65 -3.23 -1.76
N TRP A 66 -3.62 -4.52 -2.13
CA TRP A 66 -4.11 -5.58 -1.24
C TRP A 66 -3.24 -5.73 0.00
N CYS A 67 -1.92 -5.80 -0.15
CA CYS A 67 -1.00 -5.85 0.97
C CYS A 67 -1.17 -4.66 1.94
N ALA A 68 -1.43 -3.46 1.42
CA ALA A 68 -1.71 -2.29 2.26
C ALA A 68 -2.99 -2.46 3.10
N ALA A 69 -4.03 -3.11 2.55
CA ALA A 69 -5.26 -3.41 3.29
C ALA A 69 -5.02 -4.45 4.41
N GLU A 70 -4.19 -5.46 4.16
CA GLU A 70 -3.78 -6.44 5.18
C GLU A 70 -3.00 -5.76 6.32
N VAL A 71 -2.00 -4.93 5.99
CA VAL A 71 -1.24 -4.16 6.98
C VAL A 71 -2.13 -3.21 7.78
N ALA A 72 -3.09 -2.54 7.13
CA ALA A 72 -4.06 -1.68 7.79
C ALA A 72 -4.99 -2.46 8.76
N SER A 73 -5.18 -3.75 8.51
CA SER A 73 -5.91 -4.67 9.39
C SER A 73 -5.02 -5.33 10.44
N LEU A 74 -3.76 -4.88 10.59
CA LEU A 74 -2.75 -5.42 11.49
C LEU A 74 -2.32 -6.86 11.13
N GLU A 75 -2.53 -7.27 9.91
CA GLU A 75 -2.01 -8.53 9.36
C GLU A 75 -0.64 -8.26 8.70
N PHE A 76 0.42 -8.48 9.45
CA PHE A 76 1.79 -8.24 9.00
C PHE A 76 2.35 -9.49 8.33
N ASN A 77 2.19 -9.56 7.02
CA ASN A 77 2.84 -10.55 6.17
C ASN A 77 3.91 -9.89 5.28
N ALA A 78 4.71 -10.72 4.59
CA ALA A 78 5.76 -10.22 3.69
C ALA A 78 5.23 -9.81 2.30
N CYS A 79 3.93 -9.56 2.13
CA CYS A 79 3.31 -9.27 0.82
C CYS A 79 3.69 -10.30 -0.26
N PRO A 80 3.42 -11.60 -0.09
CA PRO A 80 4.01 -12.65 -0.94
C PRO A 80 3.65 -12.51 -2.43
N ALA A 81 2.44 -12.07 -2.75
CA ALA A 81 2.02 -11.86 -4.13
C ALA A 81 2.80 -10.72 -4.81
N TYR A 82 3.06 -9.63 -4.08
CA TYR A 82 3.95 -8.57 -4.58
C TYR A 82 5.39 -9.04 -4.70
N GLN A 83 5.92 -9.82 -3.74
CA GLN A 83 7.31 -10.29 -3.78
C GLN A 83 7.64 -11.08 -5.04
N ALA A 84 6.68 -11.83 -5.56
CA ALA A 84 6.83 -12.56 -6.83
C ALA A 84 7.01 -11.63 -8.04
N LEU A 85 6.63 -10.34 -7.92
CA LEU A 85 6.67 -9.31 -8.97
C LEU A 85 7.65 -8.18 -8.65
N ALA A 86 8.39 -8.27 -7.54
CA ALA A 86 9.19 -7.16 -7.02
C ALA A 86 10.27 -6.67 -7.99
N THR A 87 10.82 -7.55 -8.82
CA THR A 87 11.83 -7.20 -9.84
C THR A 87 11.27 -6.36 -10.98
N ASP A 88 9.98 -6.49 -11.26
CA ASP A 88 9.29 -5.77 -12.33
C ASP A 88 8.61 -4.50 -11.82
N ALA A 89 8.56 -4.32 -10.49
CA ALA A 89 7.93 -3.17 -9.87
C ALA A 89 8.72 -1.89 -10.12
N ALA A 90 8.01 -0.79 -10.38
CA ALA A 90 8.63 0.53 -10.51
C ALA A 90 9.19 1.03 -9.17
N VAL A 91 10.08 2.04 -9.22
CA VAL A 91 10.77 2.57 -8.02
C VAL A 91 9.79 3.04 -6.93
N PRO A 92 8.69 3.76 -7.24
CA PRO A 92 7.71 4.15 -6.22
C PRO A 92 7.03 2.95 -5.54
N GLU A 93 6.69 1.90 -6.30
CA GLU A 93 6.09 0.68 -5.77
C GLU A 93 7.07 -0.08 -4.86
N GLN A 94 8.33 -0.14 -5.23
CA GLN A 94 9.38 -0.73 -4.38
C GLN A 94 9.55 0.04 -3.07
N ALA A 95 9.56 1.38 -3.13
CA ALA A 95 9.63 2.22 -1.93
C ALA A 95 8.39 2.03 -1.04
N TYR A 96 7.20 1.92 -1.64
CA TYR A 96 5.97 1.70 -0.91
C TYR A 96 5.92 0.31 -0.26
N ALA A 97 6.42 -0.74 -0.94
CA ALA A 97 6.56 -2.07 -0.35
C ALA A 97 7.47 -2.04 0.90
N ARG A 98 8.64 -1.37 0.81
CA ARG A 98 9.52 -1.19 1.98
C ARG A 98 8.82 -0.44 3.11
N TYR A 99 8.00 0.56 2.78
CA TYR A 99 7.20 1.29 3.76
C TYR A 99 6.22 0.37 4.49
N LEU A 100 5.44 -0.43 3.77
CA LEU A 100 4.50 -1.39 4.36
C LEU A 100 5.18 -2.42 5.26
N LEU A 101 6.41 -2.82 4.92
CA LEU A 101 7.22 -3.79 5.68
C LEU A 101 8.05 -3.14 6.80
N ALA A 102 7.87 -1.85 7.09
CA ALA A 102 8.68 -1.07 8.05
C ALA A 102 10.20 -1.11 7.76
N GLN A 103 10.58 -1.16 6.49
CA GLN A 103 11.97 -1.24 5.99
C GLN A 103 12.39 0.02 5.23
N SER A 104 11.60 1.10 5.29
CA SER A 104 11.88 2.33 4.57
C SER A 104 13.20 2.98 4.99
N ALA A 105 13.96 3.43 4.01
CA ALA A 105 15.07 4.38 4.20
C ALA A 105 14.56 5.82 4.06
N SER A 106 15.28 6.79 4.59
CA SER A 106 14.95 8.22 4.43
C SER A 106 14.90 8.67 2.96
N SER A 107 15.69 8.03 2.09
CA SER A 107 15.70 8.23 0.65
C SER A 107 14.38 7.83 -0.04
N ASP A 108 13.59 6.95 0.57
CA ASP A 108 12.32 6.49 0.03
C ASP A 108 11.21 7.56 0.14
N ALA A 109 11.36 8.52 1.06
CA ALA A 109 10.33 9.52 1.33
C ALA A 109 9.85 10.26 0.07
N GLY A 110 10.76 10.60 -0.85
CA GLY A 110 10.43 11.27 -2.11
C GLY A 110 9.59 10.42 -3.08
N GLN A 111 9.61 9.11 -2.93
CA GLN A 111 8.90 8.15 -3.79
C GLN A 111 7.52 7.77 -3.24
N LEU A 112 7.27 8.07 -1.96
CA LEU A 112 6.00 7.75 -1.30
C LEU A 112 4.91 8.78 -1.61
N PRO A 113 3.63 8.38 -1.55
CA PRO A 113 2.51 9.32 -1.52
C PRO A 113 2.67 10.35 -0.40
N GLU A 114 2.22 11.58 -0.63
CA GLU A 114 2.43 12.72 0.29
C GLU A 114 2.01 12.41 1.73
N VAL A 115 0.89 11.72 1.90
CA VAL A 115 0.34 11.34 3.22
C VAL A 115 1.28 10.44 4.04
N HIS A 116 2.21 9.72 3.39
CA HIS A 116 3.14 8.81 4.05
C HIS A 116 4.54 9.41 4.25
N ARG A 117 4.90 10.49 3.53
CA ARG A 117 6.24 11.09 3.56
C ARG A 117 6.66 11.54 4.95
N ALA A 118 5.74 12.18 5.69
CA ALA A 118 5.99 12.66 7.03
C ALA A 118 6.31 11.53 8.03
N LEU A 119 5.75 10.34 7.81
CA LEU A 119 5.93 9.21 8.71
C LEU A 119 7.32 8.57 8.58
N VAL A 120 7.91 8.58 7.37
CA VAL A 120 9.25 8.04 7.15
C VAL A 120 10.33 8.89 7.83
N GLY A 121 10.13 10.21 7.92
CA GLY A 121 11.04 11.13 8.60
C GLY A 121 10.81 11.22 10.12
N ALA A 122 9.62 10.87 10.61
CA ALA A 122 9.22 11.07 12.00
C ALA A 122 9.46 9.86 12.91
N ALA A 123 9.65 8.65 12.36
CA ALA A 123 9.92 7.44 13.14
C ALA A 123 11.43 7.18 13.18
N PRO A 124 12.18 7.59 14.23
CA PRO A 124 13.47 7.01 14.44
C PRO A 124 13.29 5.50 14.66
N ALA A 125 13.97 4.68 13.87
CA ALA A 125 13.98 3.22 13.97
C ALA A 125 14.32 2.71 15.41
N ALA A 126 14.75 3.58 16.29
CA ALA A 126 14.98 3.36 17.71
C ALA A 126 13.66 3.19 18.52
N MET A 127 12.58 3.89 18.18
CA MET A 127 11.33 3.81 18.97
C MET A 127 10.58 2.49 18.79
N VAL A 128 10.75 1.82 17.64
CA VAL A 128 10.08 0.53 17.37
C VAL A 128 10.84 -0.64 18.01
N ARG A 129 12.14 -0.50 18.28
CA ARG A 129 12.94 -1.55 18.92
C ARG A 129 12.76 -1.63 20.44
N ASP A 130 12.33 -0.56 21.09
CA ASP A 130 12.11 -0.52 22.54
C ASP A 130 10.70 -0.94 22.98
N ALA A 131 9.79 -1.16 22.05
CA ALA A 131 8.51 -1.81 22.33
C ALA A 131 8.68 -3.35 22.50
N ARG A 132 9.70 -3.80 23.24
CA ARG A 132 9.76 -5.17 23.72
C ARG A 132 8.65 -5.37 24.76
N PRO A 133 7.72 -6.30 24.59
CA PRO A 133 6.82 -6.70 25.66
C PRO A 133 7.64 -7.45 26.70
N GLY A 134 8.07 -6.76 27.74
CA GLY A 134 8.84 -7.46 28.81
C GLY A 134 9.53 -6.61 29.87
N SER A 135 9.67 -5.30 29.75
CA SER A 135 10.21 -4.51 30.86
C SER A 135 9.08 -4.12 31.84
N ARG A 136 8.72 -5.08 32.71
CA ARG A 136 7.98 -4.75 33.92
C ARG A 136 8.88 -3.87 34.77
N SER A 137 8.55 -2.58 34.88
CA SER A 137 9.12 -1.72 35.90
C SER A 137 8.77 -2.32 37.28
N PRO A 138 9.76 -2.54 38.17
CA PRO A 138 9.44 -2.99 39.52
C PRO A 138 8.69 -1.86 40.23
N CYS A 139 7.43 -2.12 40.59
CA CYS A 139 6.71 -1.27 41.55
C CYS A 139 7.55 -1.23 42.83
N ARG A 140 8.15 -0.08 43.11
CA ARG A 140 8.83 0.19 44.37
C ARG A 140 7.78 0.27 45.46
N GLY A 141 7.60 -0.85 46.16
CA GLY A 141 6.77 -0.94 47.35
C GLY A 141 7.27 0.06 48.39
N ARG A 142 6.36 0.95 48.84
CA ARG A 142 6.53 1.78 50.01
C ARG A 142 6.21 0.90 51.21
N ALA A 143 7.20 0.59 52.01
CA ALA A 143 7.01 -0.05 53.31
C ALA A 143 6.62 1.00 54.38
N PRO A 144 5.94 0.60 55.46
CA PRO A 144 5.28 1.42 56.46
C PRO A 144 6.22 2.27 57.32
#